data_5ad566e122e4be10b1b46dd74af3ad9f
#
_entry.id   5ad566e122e4be10b1b46dd74af3ad9f
#
_cell.length_a   1.000
_cell.length_b   1.000
_cell.length_c   1.000
_cell.angle_alpha   90.00
_cell.angle_beta   90.00
_cell.angle_gamma   90.00
#
_symmetry.space_group_name_H-M   'P 1'
#
loop_
_entity.id
_entity.type
_entity.pdbx_description
1 polymer ?
#
loop_
_entity_poly.entity_id
_entity_poly.type
_entity_poly.pdbx_seq_one_letter_code
_entity_poly.pdbx_strand_id
1 'polypeptide(L)'
;GKGVSKEDVQKSGISLYFDIFLRRFWKFISINLLYVIASIPAIIISFFMANYFIGFILSVTGLAENEEYLRTVPLLAVLFPAIILQATGSGPASVGHTTVIRKYVKDTHAWIWSDFVSSFKQNFRQGIAVYIINVVVFFMIAFGYLFQPLVKSHLSRYQSIV
;
A
#
# COMPACT_ATOMS: atom_id res chain seq x y z
N GLY A 1 -16.39 -37.08 -15.77
CA GLY A 1 -16.08 -36.92 -14.37
C GLY A 1 -17.33 -37.08 -13.54
N LYS A 2 -17.28 -37.84 -12.43
CA LYS A 2 -18.41 -37.97 -11.50
C LYS A 2 -18.79 -36.56 -11.02
N GLY A 3 -20.03 -36.16 -11.30
CA GLY A 3 -20.59 -34.91 -10.82
C GLY A 3 -20.53 -34.85 -9.28
N VAL A 4 -20.39 -33.64 -8.76
CA VAL A 4 -20.43 -33.38 -7.33
C VAL A 4 -21.75 -33.90 -6.78
N SER A 5 -21.71 -34.80 -5.78
CA SER A 5 -22.89 -35.31 -5.11
C SER A 5 -23.65 -34.16 -4.47
N LYS A 6 -24.99 -34.16 -4.60
CA LYS A 6 -25.91 -33.19 -3.97
C LYS A 6 -25.82 -33.18 -2.43
N GLU A 7 -25.12 -34.14 -1.85
CA GLU A 7 -24.87 -34.26 -0.39
C GLU A 7 -23.63 -33.54 0.12
N ASP A 8 -22.81 -32.96 -0.76
CA ASP A 8 -21.77 -32.08 -0.30
C ASP A 8 -22.45 -30.84 0.31
N VAL A 9 -22.61 -30.91 1.64
CA VAL A 9 -23.10 -29.80 2.47
C VAL A 9 -22.36 -28.54 2.02
N GLN A 10 -23.11 -27.58 1.47
CA GLN A 10 -22.60 -26.33 0.99
C GLN A 10 -21.89 -25.64 2.17
N LYS A 11 -20.58 -25.88 2.30
CA LYS A 11 -19.76 -25.23 3.31
C LYS A 11 -19.91 -23.72 3.10
N SER A 12 -20.39 -23.02 4.11
CA SER A 12 -20.63 -21.58 4.03
C SER A 12 -19.67 -20.80 4.91
N GLY A 13 -19.37 -19.57 4.51
CA GLY A 13 -18.61 -18.65 5.33
C GLY A 13 -17.16 -19.07 5.63
N ILE A 14 -16.81 -19.02 6.89
CA ILE A 14 -15.43 -19.25 7.38
C ILE A 14 -14.90 -20.64 7.04
N SER A 15 -15.74 -21.68 7.15
CA SER A 15 -15.35 -23.07 6.85
C SER A 15 -14.94 -23.24 5.38
N LEU A 16 -15.67 -22.62 4.45
CA LEU A 16 -15.31 -22.62 3.02
C LEU A 16 -14.00 -21.90 2.77
N TYR A 17 -13.77 -20.77 3.46
CA TYR A 17 -12.52 -20.01 3.35
C TYR A 17 -11.30 -20.87 3.75
N PHE A 18 -11.35 -21.54 4.92
CA PHE A 18 -10.28 -22.40 5.38
C PHE A 18 -10.03 -23.59 4.47
N ASP A 19 -11.08 -24.21 3.94
CA ASP A 19 -10.96 -25.34 3.01
C ASP A 19 -10.24 -24.91 1.71
N ILE A 20 -10.61 -23.79 1.12
CA ILE A 20 -9.97 -23.24 -0.08
C ILE A 20 -8.52 -22.85 0.24
N PHE A 21 -8.29 -22.20 1.39
CA PHE A 21 -6.96 -21.76 1.80
C PHE A 21 -6.00 -22.93 1.98
N LEU A 22 -6.38 -23.96 2.74
CA LEU A 22 -5.53 -25.14 3.00
C LEU A 22 -5.26 -25.92 1.70
N ARG A 23 -6.28 -26.11 0.86
CA ARG A 23 -6.16 -26.83 -0.40
C ARG A 23 -5.21 -26.13 -1.39
N ARG A 24 -5.11 -24.80 -1.33
CA ARG A 24 -4.33 -23.99 -2.26
C ARG A 24 -3.21 -23.20 -1.61
N PHE A 25 -2.80 -23.58 -0.41
CA PHE A 25 -1.82 -22.87 0.42
C PHE A 25 -0.56 -22.47 -0.34
N TRP A 26 0.08 -23.42 -1.02
CA TRP A 26 1.28 -23.15 -1.82
C TRP A 26 1.05 -22.18 -2.98
N LYS A 27 -0.13 -22.19 -3.57
CA LYS A 27 -0.51 -21.24 -4.63
C LYS A 27 -0.68 -19.83 -4.07
N PHE A 28 -1.23 -19.69 -2.86
CA PHE A 28 -1.31 -18.40 -2.17
C PHE A 28 0.08 -17.85 -1.82
N ILE A 29 1.00 -18.69 -1.36
CA ILE A 29 2.38 -18.28 -1.12
C ILE A 29 3.02 -17.79 -2.43
N SER A 30 2.90 -18.54 -3.51
CA SER A 30 3.48 -18.19 -4.81
C SER A 30 2.94 -16.86 -5.35
N ILE A 31 1.64 -16.59 -5.25
CA ILE A 31 1.06 -15.33 -5.73
C ILE A 31 1.47 -14.15 -4.84
N ASN A 32 1.58 -14.34 -3.52
CA ASN A 32 2.06 -13.30 -2.62
C ASN A 32 3.53 -12.96 -2.89
N LEU A 33 4.38 -13.99 -3.11
CA LEU A 33 5.78 -13.77 -3.48
C LEU A 33 5.90 -13.00 -4.81
N LEU A 34 5.12 -13.38 -5.81
CA LEU A 34 5.07 -12.66 -7.09
C LEU A 34 4.63 -11.21 -6.92
N TYR A 35 3.64 -10.97 -6.08
CA TYR A 35 3.18 -9.62 -5.74
C TYR A 35 4.28 -8.78 -5.09
N VAL A 36 5.00 -9.33 -4.11
CA VAL A 36 6.12 -8.64 -3.44
C VAL A 36 7.20 -8.29 -4.47
N ILE A 37 7.61 -9.24 -5.31
CA ILE A 37 8.63 -9.01 -6.36
C ILE A 37 8.18 -7.91 -7.32
N ALA A 38 6.93 -7.95 -7.79
CA ALA A 38 6.39 -6.94 -8.70
C ALA A 38 6.23 -5.56 -8.04
N SER A 39 6.16 -5.49 -6.71
CA SER A 39 6.05 -4.24 -5.96
C SER A 39 7.40 -3.61 -5.61
N ILE A 40 8.52 -4.34 -5.72
CA ILE A 40 9.87 -3.86 -5.37
C ILE A 40 10.21 -2.51 -6.03
N PRO A 41 10.00 -2.29 -7.35
CA PRO A 41 10.32 -1.00 -7.96
C PRO A 41 9.53 0.16 -7.35
N ALA A 42 8.24 -0.05 -7.06
CA ALA A 42 7.40 0.96 -6.43
C ALA A 42 7.88 1.27 -4.99
N ILE A 43 8.26 0.24 -4.22
CA ILE A 43 8.80 0.38 -2.87
C ILE A 43 10.10 1.21 -2.89
N ILE A 44 11.02 0.91 -3.80
CA ILE A 44 12.30 1.62 -3.93
C ILE A 44 12.06 3.10 -4.28
N ILE A 45 11.24 3.38 -5.31
CA ILE A 45 10.91 4.74 -5.71
C ILE A 45 10.27 5.50 -4.54
N SER A 46 9.33 4.88 -3.85
CA SER A 46 8.64 5.47 -2.72
C SER A 46 9.59 5.80 -1.57
N PHE A 47 10.54 4.92 -1.28
CA PHE A 47 11.55 5.14 -0.24
C PHE A 47 12.42 6.36 -0.56
N PHE A 48 12.92 6.48 -1.79
CA PHE A 48 13.72 7.64 -2.19
C PHE A 48 12.89 8.93 -2.18
N MET A 49 11.68 8.92 -2.69
CA MET A 49 10.79 10.08 -2.67
C MET A 49 10.49 10.55 -1.24
N ALA A 50 10.25 9.63 -0.32
CA ALA A 50 9.99 9.96 1.08
C ALA A 50 11.21 10.66 1.73
N ASN A 51 12.41 10.13 1.54
CA ASN A 51 13.62 10.72 2.08
C ASN A 51 13.90 12.11 1.49
N TYR A 52 13.72 12.28 0.18
CA TYR A 52 13.82 13.58 -0.49
C TYR A 52 12.85 14.60 0.07
N PHE A 53 11.59 14.19 0.29
CA PHE A 53 10.55 15.06 0.82
C PHE A 53 10.82 15.48 2.27
N ILE A 54 11.26 14.55 3.13
CA ILE A 54 11.67 14.87 4.50
C ILE A 54 12.81 15.88 4.49
N GLY A 55 13.86 15.63 3.71
CA GLY A 55 15.00 16.56 3.58
C GLY A 55 14.59 17.95 3.08
N PHE A 56 13.69 18.01 2.11
CA PHE A 56 13.15 19.28 1.60
C PHE A 56 12.38 20.05 2.68
N ILE A 57 11.49 19.39 3.42
CA ILE A 57 10.74 20.03 4.50
C ILE A 57 11.69 20.57 5.56
N LEU A 58 12.66 19.78 6.01
CA LEU A 58 13.62 20.22 7.02
C LEU A 58 14.44 21.43 6.57
N SER A 59 14.82 21.47 5.28
CA SER A 59 15.60 22.59 4.73
C SER A 59 14.77 23.89 4.61
N VAL A 60 13.50 23.79 4.20
CA VAL A 60 12.65 24.98 3.99
C VAL A 60 12.12 25.54 5.31
N THR A 61 11.89 24.70 6.30
CA THR A 61 11.30 25.11 7.58
C THR A 61 12.32 25.52 8.62
N GLY A 62 13.62 25.26 8.40
CA GLY A 62 14.67 25.47 9.41
C GLY A 62 14.53 24.56 10.65
N LEU A 63 13.63 23.59 10.62
CA LEU A 63 13.35 22.69 11.74
C LEU A 63 14.53 21.77 12.08
N ALA A 64 15.51 21.65 11.19
CA ALA A 64 16.72 20.86 11.40
C ALA A 64 17.57 21.37 12.62
N GLU A 65 17.42 22.64 13.00
CA GLU A 65 18.13 23.25 14.13
C GLU A 65 17.44 23.03 15.49
N ASN A 66 16.23 22.50 15.50
CA ASN A 66 15.44 22.32 16.71
C ASN A 66 15.52 20.87 17.20
N GLU A 67 16.06 20.67 18.43
CA GLU A 67 16.25 19.32 19.01
C GLU A 67 14.95 18.51 19.15
N GLU A 68 13.81 19.15 19.39
CA GLU A 68 12.52 18.48 19.51
C GLU A 68 12.09 17.84 18.17
N TYR A 69 12.35 18.54 17.06
CA TYR A 69 12.07 18.02 15.71
C TYR A 69 13.06 16.95 15.29
N LEU A 70 14.33 17.03 15.70
CA LEU A 70 15.33 15.99 15.43
C LEU A 70 14.94 14.64 16.04
N ARG A 71 14.21 14.61 17.16
CA ARG A 71 13.64 13.38 17.74
C ARG A 71 12.50 12.80 16.90
N THR A 72 11.77 13.64 16.19
CA THR A 72 10.62 13.24 15.36
C THR A 72 11.05 12.71 13.99
N VAL A 73 12.21 13.15 13.48
CA VAL A 73 12.74 12.74 12.17
C VAL A 73 12.92 11.22 12.02
N PRO A 74 13.53 10.49 12.98
CA PRO A 74 13.66 9.03 12.89
C PRO A 74 12.29 8.34 12.84
N LEU A 75 11.30 8.83 13.59
CA LEU A 75 9.94 8.28 13.56
C LEU A 75 9.31 8.49 12.17
N LEU A 76 9.45 9.67 11.59
CA LEU A 76 8.97 9.96 10.24
C LEU A 76 9.69 9.12 9.19
N ALA A 77 11.01 8.91 9.34
CA ALA A 77 11.81 8.09 8.43
C ALA A 77 11.38 6.62 8.42
N VAL A 78 10.75 6.12 9.49
CA VAL A 78 10.19 4.76 9.57
C VAL A 78 8.72 4.73 9.13
N LEU A 79 7.90 5.67 9.62
CA LEU A 79 6.47 5.70 9.31
C LEU A 79 6.20 6.04 7.85
N PHE A 80 6.98 6.92 7.24
CA PHE A 80 6.83 7.32 5.84
C PHE A 80 6.97 6.14 4.87
N PRO A 81 8.06 5.33 4.90
CA PRO A 81 8.16 4.14 4.09
C PRO A 81 7.05 3.12 4.37
N ALA A 82 6.63 2.95 5.63
CA ALA A 82 5.57 2.01 5.98
C ALA A 82 4.22 2.40 5.35
N ILE A 83 3.86 3.69 5.35
CA ILE A 83 2.62 4.17 4.74
C ILE A 83 2.71 4.14 3.21
N ILE A 84 3.87 4.42 2.64
CA ILE A 84 4.10 4.28 1.20
C ILE A 84 4.00 2.80 0.79
N LEU A 85 4.50 1.89 1.61
CA LEU A 85 4.34 0.45 1.40
C LEU A 85 2.85 0.07 1.34
N GLN A 86 2.03 0.65 2.19
CA GLN A 86 0.57 0.43 2.19
C GLN A 86 -0.09 1.03 0.94
N ALA A 87 0.38 2.18 0.45
CA ALA A 87 -0.10 2.78 -0.79
C ALA A 87 0.26 1.93 -2.03
N THR A 88 1.33 1.11 -1.99
CA THR A 88 1.66 0.17 -3.08
C THR A 88 0.58 -0.88 -3.28
N GLY A 89 -0.23 -1.18 -2.28
CA GLY A 89 -1.38 -2.08 -2.38
C GLY A 89 -2.42 -1.67 -3.42
N SER A 90 -2.41 -0.43 -3.90
CA SER A 90 -3.30 0.08 -4.95
C SER A 90 -2.67 0.12 -6.35
N GLY A 91 -1.40 -0.26 -6.49
CA GLY A 91 -0.67 -0.22 -7.76
C GLY A 91 -1.02 -1.36 -8.72
N PRO A 92 -0.36 -1.39 -9.91
CA PRO A 92 -0.64 -2.42 -10.93
C PRO A 92 -0.41 -3.85 -10.44
N ALA A 93 0.54 -4.06 -9.51
CA ALA A 93 0.82 -5.36 -8.92
C ALA A 93 -0.38 -5.90 -8.12
N SER A 94 -1.11 -5.03 -7.42
CA SER A 94 -2.30 -5.41 -6.66
C SER A 94 -3.45 -5.90 -7.56
N VAL A 95 -3.57 -5.32 -8.77
CA VAL A 95 -4.58 -5.77 -9.75
C VAL A 95 -4.27 -7.18 -10.24
N GLY A 96 -3.01 -7.46 -10.58
CA GLY A 96 -2.57 -8.81 -10.96
C GLY A 96 -2.83 -9.83 -9.85
N HIS A 97 -2.44 -9.49 -8.62
CA HIS A 97 -2.65 -10.30 -7.43
C HIS A 97 -4.15 -10.61 -7.18
N THR A 98 -4.99 -9.57 -7.15
CA THR A 98 -6.42 -9.71 -6.91
C THR A 98 -7.11 -10.54 -7.98
N THR A 99 -6.71 -10.41 -9.25
CA THR A 99 -7.27 -11.21 -10.36
C THR A 99 -7.03 -12.70 -10.16
N VAL A 100 -5.83 -13.09 -9.80
CA VAL A 100 -5.48 -14.51 -9.58
C VAL A 100 -6.20 -15.06 -8.34
N ILE A 101 -6.22 -14.29 -7.23
CA ILE A 101 -6.97 -14.69 -6.02
C ILE A 101 -8.45 -14.87 -6.33
N ARG A 102 -9.06 -13.94 -7.07
CA ARG A 102 -10.47 -14.03 -7.47
C ARG A 102 -10.78 -15.30 -8.26
N LYS A 103 -9.89 -15.72 -9.15
CA LYS A 103 -10.02 -16.99 -9.88
C LYS A 103 -9.95 -18.19 -8.93
N TYR A 104 -9.07 -18.15 -7.93
CA TYR A 104 -8.98 -19.21 -6.93
C TYR A 104 -10.22 -19.32 -6.07
N VAL A 105 -10.77 -18.19 -5.62
CA VAL A 105 -12.01 -18.17 -4.83
C VAL A 105 -13.22 -18.69 -5.62
N LYS A 106 -13.26 -18.39 -6.93
CA LYS A 106 -14.32 -18.88 -7.83
C LYS A 106 -14.11 -20.33 -8.30
N ASP A 107 -13.08 -20.99 -7.80
CA ASP A 107 -12.67 -22.36 -8.20
C ASP A 107 -12.44 -22.52 -9.72
N THR A 108 -12.10 -21.42 -10.40
CA THR A 108 -11.76 -21.44 -11.82
C THR A 108 -10.28 -21.72 -12.02
N HIS A 109 -9.94 -22.24 -13.19
CA HIS A 109 -8.53 -22.49 -13.54
C HIS A 109 -7.79 -21.16 -13.60
N ALA A 110 -6.65 -21.09 -12.89
CA ALA A 110 -5.78 -19.91 -12.88
C ALA A 110 -4.32 -20.30 -13.13
N TRP A 111 -3.73 -19.67 -14.14
CA TRP A 111 -2.30 -19.71 -14.40
C TRP A 111 -1.65 -18.52 -13.70
N ILE A 112 -1.00 -18.76 -12.56
CA ILE A 112 -0.48 -17.70 -11.67
C ILE A 112 0.29 -16.64 -12.47
N TRP A 113 1.31 -17.05 -13.22
CA TRP A 113 2.15 -16.14 -13.98
C TRP A 113 1.41 -15.41 -15.11
N SER A 114 0.74 -16.16 -15.96
CA SER A 114 0.07 -15.61 -17.15
C SER A 114 -1.06 -14.65 -16.77
N ASP A 115 -1.90 -15.04 -15.81
CA ASP A 115 -3.03 -14.23 -15.38
C ASP A 115 -2.58 -12.97 -14.62
N PHE A 116 -1.54 -13.10 -13.78
CA PHE A 116 -0.96 -11.97 -13.09
C PHE A 116 -0.37 -10.95 -14.08
N VAL A 117 0.50 -11.39 -14.98
CA VAL A 117 1.18 -10.51 -15.94
C VAL A 117 0.19 -9.88 -16.92
N SER A 118 -0.80 -10.63 -17.40
CA SER A 118 -1.84 -10.11 -18.27
C SER A 118 -2.65 -9.02 -17.59
N SER A 119 -3.13 -9.26 -16.37
CA SER A 119 -3.92 -8.27 -15.60
C SER A 119 -3.07 -7.06 -15.20
N PHE A 120 -1.81 -7.29 -14.82
CA PHE A 120 -0.86 -6.22 -14.55
C PHE A 120 -0.69 -5.29 -15.76
N LYS A 121 -0.44 -5.85 -16.94
CA LYS A 121 -0.24 -5.06 -18.17
C LYS A 121 -1.51 -4.34 -18.61
N GLN A 122 -2.66 -5.01 -18.59
CA GLN A 122 -3.94 -4.42 -19.02
C GLN A 122 -4.35 -3.23 -18.17
N ASN A 123 -4.07 -3.29 -16.86
CA ASN A 123 -4.49 -2.25 -15.91
C ASN A 123 -3.33 -1.35 -15.46
N PHE A 124 -2.17 -1.43 -16.12
CA PHE A 124 -0.96 -0.74 -15.70
C PHE A 124 -1.17 0.77 -15.53
N ARG A 125 -1.75 1.44 -16.52
CA ARG A 125 -2.00 2.89 -16.49
C ARG A 125 -2.98 3.28 -15.37
N GLN A 126 -4.05 2.52 -15.21
CA GLN A 126 -5.02 2.77 -14.14
C GLN A 126 -4.41 2.52 -12.76
N GLY A 127 -3.67 1.43 -12.60
CA GLY A 127 -2.98 1.11 -11.36
C GLY A 127 -1.95 2.19 -10.98
N ILE A 128 -1.19 2.73 -11.94
CA ILE A 128 -0.27 3.84 -11.67
C ILE A 128 -1.04 5.12 -11.32
N ALA A 129 -2.13 5.45 -12.02
CA ALA A 129 -2.91 6.63 -11.71
C ALA A 129 -3.46 6.60 -10.28
N VAL A 130 -4.02 5.47 -9.85
CA VAL A 130 -4.51 5.27 -8.47
C VAL A 130 -3.36 5.34 -7.46
N TYR A 131 -2.21 4.75 -7.78
CA TYR A 131 -1.01 4.84 -6.94
C TYR A 131 -0.56 6.29 -6.74
N ILE A 132 -0.46 7.09 -7.82
CA ILE A 132 -0.07 8.50 -7.75
C ILE A 132 -1.08 9.29 -6.91
N ILE A 133 -2.38 9.09 -7.12
CA ILE A 133 -3.43 9.76 -6.33
C ILE A 133 -3.25 9.45 -4.84
N ASN A 134 -3.06 8.19 -4.47
CA ASN A 134 -2.83 7.79 -3.08
C ASN A 134 -1.58 8.43 -2.48
N VAL A 135 -0.48 8.48 -3.24
CA VAL A 135 0.75 9.14 -2.83
C VAL A 135 0.52 10.64 -2.60
N VAL A 136 -0.17 11.33 -3.53
CA VAL A 136 -0.49 12.76 -3.40
C VAL A 136 -1.37 13.03 -2.16
N VAL A 137 -2.44 12.26 -1.98
CA VAL A 137 -3.33 12.40 -0.81
C VAL A 137 -2.57 12.18 0.49
N PHE A 138 -1.71 11.17 0.51
CA PHE A 138 -0.85 10.91 1.65
C PHE A 138 0.09 12.09 1.96
N PHE A 139 0.75 12.65 0.94
CA PHE A 139 1.61 13.82 1.12
C PHE A 139 0.82 15.03 1.62
N MET A 140 -0.38 15.26 1.14
CA MET A 140 -1.25 16.35 1.64
C MET A 140 -1.57 16.19 3.12
N ILE A 141 -1.91 14.97 3.57
CA ILE A 141 -2.20 14.68 4.98
C ILE A 141 -0.93 14.85 5.83
N ALA A 142 0.19 14.28 5.41
CA ALA A 142 1.46 14.38 6.12
C ALA A 142 1.94 15.82 6.24
N PHE A 143 1.82 16.59 5.16
CA PHE A 143 2.15 18.02 5.14
C PHE A 143 1.27 18.79 6.12
N GLY A 144 -0.06 18.61 6.09
CA GLY A 144 -0.98 19.25 7.03
C GLY A 144 -0.64 18.96 8.49
N TYR A 145 -0.26 17.73 8.80
CA TYR A 145 0.17 17.34 10.15
C TYR A 145 1.48 18.01 10.59
N LEU A 146 2.48 18.04 9.71
CA LEU A 146 3.79 18.63 9.98
C LEU A 146 3.73 20.16 10.16
N PHE A 147 2.81 20.84 9.46
CA PHE A 147 2.65 22.29 9.55
C PHE A 147 1.72 22.75 10.68
N GLN A 148 0.98 21.84 11.32
CA GLN A 148 0.08 22.18 12.41
C GLN A 148 0.76 22.93 13.58
N PRO A 149 1.97 22.55 14.05
CA PRO A 149 2.66 23.29 15.11
C PRO A 149 3.04 24.73 14.72
N LEU A 150 3.45 24.92 13.46
CA LEU A 150 3.81 26.23 12.92
C LEU A 150 2.61 27.16 12.86
N VAL A 151 1.45 26.66 12.41
CA VAL A 151 0.20 27.42 12.38
C VAL A 151 -0.24 27.79 13.79
N LYS A 152 -0.17 26.88 14.76
CA LYS A 152 -0.48 27.14 16.16
C LYS A 152 0.43 28.20 16.78
N SER A 153 1.71 28.15 16.53
CA SER A 153 2.68 29.14 17.06
C SER A 153 2.43 30.54 16.50
N HIS A 154 2.06 30.66 15.24
CA HIS A 154 1.67 31.95 14.65
C HIS A 154 0.35 32.46 15.26
N LEU A 155 -0.68 31.64 15.39
CA LEU A 155 -1.98 32.05 15.97
C LEU A 155 -1.83 32.49 17.43
N SER A 156 -1.05 31.79 18.25
CA SER A 156 -0.81 32.16 19.63
C SER A 156 -0.09 33.51 19.76
N ARG A 157 0.80 33.83 18.82
CA ARG A 157 1.49 35.12 18.77
C ARG A 157 0.56 36.29 18.43
N TYR A 158 -0.44 36.07 17.57
CA TYR A 158 -1.47 37.07 17.29
C TYR A 158 -2.43 37.29 18.47
N GLN A 159 -2.80 36.24 19.20
CA GLN A 159 -3.64 36.34 20.39
C GLN A 159 -2.97 37.06 21.59
N SER A 160 -1.65 37.10 21.62
CA SER A 160 -0.92 37.82 22.69
C SER A 160 -0.73 39.34 22.42
N ILE A 161 -1.13 39.81 21.24
CA ILE A 161 -1.01 41.22 20.81
C ILE A 161 -2.38 41.95 20.89
N VAL A 162 -3.48 41.23 21.07
CA VAL A 162 -4.82 41.73 21.24
C VAL A 162 -5.21 41.67 22.74
#